data_671000d3d4c490d79028544e9bf393e6
#
_entry.id   671000d3d4c490d79028544e9bf393e6
#
_cell.length_a   1.000
_cell.length_b   1.000
_cell.length_c   1.000
_cell.angle_alpha   90.00
_cell.angle_beta   90.00
_cell.angle_gamma   90.00
#
_symmetry.space_group_name_H-M   'P 1'
#
loop_
_entity.id
_entity.type
_entity.pdbx_description
1 polymer ?
#
loop_
_entity_poly.entity_id
_entity_poly.type
_entity_poly.pdbx_seq_one_letter_code
_entity_poly.pdbx_strand_id
1 'polypeptide(L)'
;MLKLSASIIAALFLFCTPLGTANALNPVEEALKGCSKEIKTYCSTVKPGGGRLVSCAKAHEDKLSSECIYAINRAGYWLEFLARTLNYVASQCGADALKYCPDVKLGEERVLNCLRANNAKLNKYCGLALRDIGKQ
;
A
#
# COMPACT_ATOMS: atom_id res chain seq x y z
N MET A 1 -58.60 7.46 -14.43
CA MET A 1 -57.97 7.88 -13.20
C MET A 1 -57.47 6.63 -12.48
N LEU A 2 -56.22 6.26 -12.70
CA LEU A 2 -55.59 5.07 -12.09
C LEU A 2 -54.98 5.49 -10.74
N LYS A 3 -55.59 5.00 -9.63
CA LYS A 3 -54.99 5.16 -8.30
C LYS A 3 -53.84 4.16 -8.16
N LEU A 4 -52.59 4.61 -8.39
CA LEU A 4 -51.42 3.82 -8.02
C LEU A 4 -51.31 3.78 -6.50
N SER A 5 -51.46 2.59 -5.95
CA SER A 5 -51.38 2.29 -4.55
C SER A 5 -49.98 2.56 -4.00
N ALA A 6 -49.90 3.33 -2.92
CA ALA A 6 -48.69 3.75 -2.23
C ALA A 6 -47.83 2.60 -1.63
N SER A 7 -48.26 1.36 -1.80
CA SER A 7 -47.63 0.16 -1.20
C SER A 7 -46.44 -0.42 -2.01
N ILE A 8 -46.18 0.04 -3.24
CA ILE A 8 -45.10 -0.52 -4.08
C ILE A 8 -43.78 0.20 -3.86
N ILE A 9 -43.77 1.41 -3.27
CA ILE A 9 -42.53 2.20 -3.08
C ILE A 9 -41.74 1.75 -1.86
N ALA A 10 -42.35 1.04 -0.90
CA ALA A 10 -41.66 0.59 0.32
C ALA A 10 -40.77 -0.64 0.13
N ALA A 11 -40.88 -1.37 -0.98
CA ALA A 11 -40.13 -2.63 -1.20
C ALA A 11 -38.76 -2.46 -1.90
N LEU A 12 -38.43 -1.26 -2.42
CA LEU A 12 -37.18 -1.04 -3.16
C LEU A 12 -36.02 -0.51 -2.30
N PHE A 13 -36.25 -0.22 -1.01
CA PHE A 13 -35.19 0.35 -0.14
C PHE A 13 -34.40 -0.67 0.68
N LEU A 14 -34.71 -1.99 0.57
CA LEU A 14 -34.10 -3.01 1.43
C LEU A 14 -32.86 -3.72 0.88
N PHE A 15 -32.32 -3.30 -0.27
CA PHE A 15 -31.11 -3.94 -0.85
C PHE A 15 -29.90 -3.01 -0.97
N CYS A 16 -29.87 -1.89 -0.24
CA CYS A 16 -28.64 -1.14 -0.09
C CYS A 16 -27.88 -1.67 1.13
N THR A 17 -27.40 -2.93 1.04
CA THR A 17 -26.34 -3.38 1.96
C THR A 17 -25.12 -2.49 1.67
N PRO A 18 -24.54 -1.81 2.70
CA PRO A 18 -23.26 -1.14 2.48
C PRO A 18 -22.29 -2.22 2.01
N LEU A 19 -21.77 -2.06 0.79
CA LEU A 19 -20.58 -2.80 0.36
C LEU A 19 -19.54 -2.51 1.45
N GLY A 20 -19.28 -3.52 2.28
CA GLY A 20 -18.25 -3.44 3.30
C GLY A 20 -16.99 -2.93 2.63
N THR A 21 -16.40 -1.88 3.17
CA THR A 21 -15.08 -1.42 2.77
C THR A 21 -14.16 -2.63 2.85
N ALA A 22 -13.84 -3.21 1.69
CA ALA A 22 -12.78 -4.19 1.61
C ALA A 22 -11.53 -3.43 2.06
N ASN A 23 -11.12 -3.64 3.33
CA ASN A 23 -9.80 -3.25 3.78
C ASN A 23 -8.82 -4.01 2.89
N ALA A 24 -8.33 -3.35 1.86
CA ALA A 24 -7.25 -3.88 1.05
C ALA A 24 -6.05 -4.04 2.00
N LEU A 25 -5.85 -5.27 2.48
CA LEU A 25 -4.66 -5.61 3.26
C LEU A 25 -3.45 -5.21 2.43
N ASN A 26 -2.48 -4.58 3.07
CA ASN A 26 -1.26 -4.25 2.34
C ASN A 26 -0.62 -5.56 1.87
N PRO A 27 -0.05 -5.62 0.66
CA PRO A 27 0.46 -6.86 0.08
C PRO A 27 1.49 -7.60 0.94
N VAL A 28 2.17 -6.91 1.84
CA VAL A 28 3.11 -7.53 2.81
C VAL A 28 2.34 -8.30 3.88
N GLU A 29 1.22 -7.78 4.37
CA GLU A 29 0.35 -8.48 5.33
C GLU A 29 -0.32 -9.69 4.68
N GLU A 30 -0.75 -9.56 3.42
CA GLU A 30 -1.26 -10.69 2.64
C GLU A 30 -0.20 -11.78 2.48
N ALA A 31 1.07 -11.42 2.21
CA ALA A 31 2.16 -12.39 2.12
C ALA A 31 2.41 -13.10 3.45
N LEU A 32 2.42 -12.39 4.57
CA LEU A 32 2.57 -12.99 5.90
C LEU A 32 1.42 -13.95 6.22
N LYS A 33 0.19 -13.60 5.81
CA LYS A 33 -0.99 -14.46 5.99
C LYS A 33 -0.95 -15.67 5.07
N GLY A 34 -0.71 -15.48 3.78
CA GLY A 34 -0.65 -16.56 2.78
C GLY A 34 0.48 -17.55 3.01
N CYS A 35 1.58 -17.12 3.65
CA CYS A 35 2.71 -17.98 4.01
C CYS A 35 2.72 -18.41 5.49
N SER A 36 1.65 -18.23 6.23
CA SER A 36 1.64 -18.44 7.69
C SER A 36 2.02 -19.88 8.09
N LYS A 37 1.64 -20.87 7.30
CA LYS A 37 1.97 -22.27 7.52
C LYS A 37 3.47 -22.54 7.31
N GLU A 38 4.00 -22.07 6.21
CA GLU A 38 5.41 -22.24 5.82
C GLU A 38 6.34 -21.49 6.78
N ILE A 39 5.96 -20.25 7.17
CA ILE A 39 6.70 -19.47 8.17
C ILE A 39 6.78 -20.24 9.50
N LYS A 40 5.68 -20.83 9.97
CA LYS A 40 5.67 -21.63 11.19
C LYS A 40 6.52 -22.90 11.06
N THR A 41 6.49 -23.53 9.90
CA THR A 41 7.17 -24.82 9.67
C THR A 41 8.67 -24.66 9.44
N TYR A 42 9.07 -23.71 8.62
CA TYR A 42 10.45 -23.59 8.15
C TYR A 42 11.21 -22.38 8.70
N CYS A 43 10.48 -21.35 9.16
CA CYS A 43 11.06 -20.06 9.56
C CYS A 43 10.71 -19.64 11.00
N SER A 44 10.27 -20.59 11.84
CA SER A 44 9.81 -20.31 13.21
C SER A 44 10.85 -19.63 14.11
N THR A 45 12.14 -19.86 13.86
CA THR A 45 13.25 -19.25 14.61
C THR A 45 13.69 -17.88 14.06
N VAL A 46 13.15 -17.47 12.90
CA VAL A 46 13.54 -16.23 12.23
C VAL A 46 12.74 -15.06 12.76
N LYS A 47 13.43 -14.11 13.37
CA LYS A 47 12.78 -12.85 13.85
C LYS A 47 12.35 -11.98 12.66
N PRO A 48 11.10 -11.45 12.65
CA PRO A 48 10.64 -10.54 11.62
C PRO A 48 11.51 -9.28 11.48
N GLY A 49 11.47 -8.66 10.29
CA GLY A 49 12.16 -7.39 9.97
C GLY A 49 13.33 -7.59 9.00
N GLY A 50 13.69 -6.49 8.30
CA GLY A 50 14.82 -6.47 7.35
C GLY A 50 14.76 -7.53 6.24
N GLY A 51 13.58 -7.99 5.83
CA GLY A 51 13.41 -9.01 4.78
C GLY A 51 13.76 -10.45 5.20
N ARG A 52 14.13 -10.69 6.47
CA ARG A 52 14.60 -12.01 6.94
C ARG A 52 13.62 -13.15 6.69
N LEU A 53 12.32 -12.93 6.90
CA LEU A 53 11.31 -13.96 6.62
C LEU A 53 11.20 -14.27 5.13
N VAL A 54 11.33 -13.27 4.25
CA VAL A 54 11.34 -13.47 2.79
C VAL A 54 12.57 -14.26 2.38
N SER A 55 13.75 -13.94 2.93
CA SER A 55 14.98 -14.69 2.67
C SER A 55 14.89 -16.13 3.15
N CYS A 56 14.30 -16.37 4.32
CA CYS A 56 14.04 -17.71 4.83
C CYS A 56 13.07 -18.48 3.92
N ALA A 57 11.95 -17.88 3.52
CA ALA A 57 11.00 -18.50 2.61
C ALA A 57 11.67 -18.87 1.28
N LYS A 58 12.48 -17.98 0.71
CA LYS A 58 13.24 -18.27 -0.52
C LYS A 58 14.22 -19.43 -0.36
N ALA A 59 14.84 -19.61 0.81
CA ALA A 59 15.71 -20.77 1.07
C ALA A 59 14.96 -22.10 1.09
N HIS A 60 13.63 -22.07 1.19
CA HIS A 60 12.73 -23.25 1.17
C HIS A 60 11.73 -23.19 0.01
N GLU A 61 12.08 -22.53 -1.09
CA GLU A 61 11.17 -22.25 -2.22
C GLU A 61 10.53 -23.53 -2.79
N ASP A 62 11.28 -24.63 -2.80
CA ASP A 62 10.85 -25.96 -3.24
C ASP A 62 9.73 -26.58 -2.37
N LYS A 63 9.47 -26.00 -1.19
CA LYS A 63 8.51 -26.50 -0.19
C LYS A 63 7.35 -25.54 0.05
N LEU A 64 7.33 -24.41 -0.65
CA LEU A 64 6.25 -23.44 -0.51
C LEU A 64 5.01 -23.88 -1.28
N SER A 65 3.83 -23.63 -0.70
CA SER A 65 2.57 -23.75 -1.43
C SER A 65 2.45 -22.72 -2.54
N SER A 66 1.65 -23.00 -3.56
CA SER A 66 1.36 -22.06 -4.64
C SER A 66 0.75 -20.76 -4.11
N GLU A 67 -0.04 -20.83 -3.03
CA GLU A 67 -0.61 -19.65 -2.37
C GLU A 67 0.48 -18.78 -1.77
N CYS A 68 1.44 -19.37 -1.05
CA CYS A 68 2.56 -18.61 -0.48
C CYS A 68 3.46 -18.01 -1.58
N ILE A 69 3.79 -18.77 -2.63
CA ILE A 69 4.56 -18.27 -3.79
C ILE A 69 3.86 -17.07 -4.43
N TYR A 70 2.56 -17.17 -4.70
CA TYR A 70 1.77 -16.08 -5.26
C TYR A 70 1.79 -14.84 -4.36
N ALA A 71 1.58 -15.00 -3.07
CA ALA A 71 1.54 -13.92 -2.09
C ALA A 71 2.91 -13.21 -1.96
N ILE A 72 4.02 -13.95 -1.94
CA ILE A 72 5.38 -13.39 -1.93
C ILE A 72 5.66 -12.59 -3.22
N ASN A 73 5.31 -13.14 -4.38
CA ASN A 73 5.53 -12.47 -5.65
C ASN A 73 4.74 -11.16 -5.72
N ARG A 74 3.48 -11.17 -5.30
CA ARG A 74 2.63 -9.99 -5.25
C ARG A 74 3.20 -8.91 -4.33
N ALA A 75 3.67 -9.28 -3.14
CA ALA A 75 4.35 -8.36 -2.23
C ALA A 75 5.65 -7.81 -2.82
N GLY A 76 6.42 -8.65 -3.53
CA GLY A 76 7.64 -8.24 -4.23
C GLY A 76 7.40 -7.17 -5.28
N TYR A 77 6.41 -7.36 -6.17
CA TYR A 77 6.02 -6.35 -7.16
C TYR A 77 5.58 -5.03 -6.53
N TRP A 78 4.83 -5.10 -5.45
CA TRP A 78 4.38 -3.91 -4.74
C TRP A 78 5.55 -3.15 -4.10
N LEU A 79 6.50 -3.84 -3.47
CA LEU A 79 7.70 -3.24 -2.88
C LEU A 79 8.60 -2.60 -3.95
N GLU A 80 8.75 -3.24 -5.11
CA GLU A 80 9.49 -2.69 -6.24
C GLU A 80 8.82 -1.41 -6.77
N PHE A 81 7.49 -1.44 -6.93
CA PHE A 81 6.73 -0.26 -7.33
C PHE A 81 6.93 0.89 -6.33
N LEU A 82 6.83 0.64 -5.01
CA LEU A 82 7.10 1.65 -3.99
C LEU A 82 8.52 2.20 -4.08
N ALA A 83 9.53 1.33 -4.22
CA ALA A 83 10.91 1.76 -4.33
C ALA A 83 11.14 2.68 -5.53
N ARG A 84 10.58 2.34 -6.68
CA ARG A 84 10.63 3.19 -7.89
C ARG A 84 9.94 4.54 -7.67
N THR A 85 8.76 4.53 -7.05
CA THR A 85 7.98 5.75 -6.75
C THR A 85 8.75 6.65 -5.77
N LEU A 86 9.31 6.10 -4.71
CA LEU A 86 10.12 6.85 -3.75
C LEU A 86 11.38 7.44 -4.41
N ASN A 87 12.08 6.67 -5.24
CA ASN A 87 13.26 7.16 -5.97
C ASN A 87 12.89 8.29 -6.94
N TYR A 88 11.76 8.17 -7.64
CA TYR A 88 11.25 9.24 -8.50
C TYR A 88 11.00 10.52 -7.70
N VAL A 89 10.23 10.44 -6.61
CA VAL A 89 9.97 11.61 -5.76
C VAL A 89 11.25 12.18 -5.17
N ALA A 90 12.15 11.35 -4.67
CA ALA A 90 13.42 11.77 -4.11
C ALA A 90 14.27 12.51 -5.13
N SER A 91 14.33 12.04 -6.38
CA SER A 91 15.09 12.70 -7.46
C SER A 91 14.53 14.07 -7.83
N GLN A 92 13.20 14.24 -7.79
CA GLN A 92 12.56 15.50 -8.16
C GLN A 92 12.46 16.49 -6.99
N CYS A 93 12.34 16.00 -5.76
CA CYS A 93 12.04 16.79 -4.57
C CYS A 93 13.22 16.92 -3.58
N GLY A 94 14.34 16.24 -3.82
CA GLY A 94 15.44 16.20 -2.84
C GLY A 94 15.94 17.57 -2.42
N ALA A 95 16.18 18.47 -3.38
CA ALA A 95 16.62 19.84 -3.11
C ALA A 95 15.57 20.64 -2.30
N ASP A 96 14.29 20.51 -2.66
CA ASP A 96 13.19 21.17 -1.96
C ASP A 96 13.00 20.60 -0.54
N ALA A 97 13.17 19.29 -0.37
CA ALA A 97 13.10 18.63 0.93
C ALA A 97 14.19 19.16 1.88
N LEU A 98 15.42 19.28 1.41
CA LEU A 98 16.53 19.85 2.19
C LEU A 98 16.30 21.32 2.52
N LYS A 99 15.68 22.08 1.62
CA LYS A 99 15.45 23.50 1.78
C LYS A 99 14.27 23.85 2.69
N TYR A 100 13.14 23.14 2.53
CA TYR A 100 11.88 23.49 3.19
C TYR A 100 11.48 22.53 4.32
N CYS A 101 12.13 21.37 4.42
CA CYS A 101 11.83 20.32 5.38
C CYS A 101 13.08 19.74 6.09
N PRO A 102 14.10 20.56 6.46
CA PRO A 102 15.40 20.06 6.93
C PRO A 102 15.31 19.24 8.21
N ASP A 103 14.39 19.59 9.11
CA ASP A 103 14.27 18.96 10.43
C ASP A 103 13.21 17.83 10.46
N VAL A 104 12.63 17.48 9.31
CA VAL A 104 11.60 16.47 9.23
C VAL A 104 12.21 15.07 9.15
N LYS A 105 11.96 14.23 10.15
CA LYS A 105 12.43 12.84 10.18
C LYS A 105 11.80 12.02 9.05
N LEU A 106 12.56 11.10 8.47
CA LEU A 106 12.09 10.16 7.46
C LEU A 106 11.02 9.20 8.02
N GLY A 107 10.19 8.67 7.15
CA GLY A 107 9.13 7.69 7.46
C GLY A 107 7.76 8.32 7.71
N GLU A 108 6.72 7.49 7.74
CA GLU A 108 5.32 7.86 8.03
C GLU A 108 4.81 9.04 7.19
N GLU A 109 5.22 9.13 5.94
CA GLU A 109 4.87 10.22 4.99
C GLU A 109 5.22 11.64 5.47
N ARG A 110 5.97 11.80 6.56
CA ARG A 110 6.25 13.12 7.16
C ARG A 110 6.88 14.10 6.18
N VAL A 111 7.87 13.66 5.41
CA VAL A 111 8.53 14.51 4.38
C VAL A 111 7.56 14.85 3.26
N LEU A 112 6.74 13.91 2.80
CA LEU A 112 5.71 14.16 1.77
C LEU A 112 4.69 15.18 2.24
N ASN A 113 4.23 15.08 3.48
CA ASN A 113 3.28 16.02 4.06
C ASN A 113 3.89 17.41 4.22
N CYS A 114 5.16 17.51 4.63
CA CYS A 114 5.89 18.77 4.68
C CYS A 114 6.02 19.40 3.29
N LEU A 115 6.40 18.64 2.27
CA LEU A 115 6.49 19.12 0.89
C LEU A 115 5.12 19.59 0.37
N ARG A 116 4.06 18.82 0.63
CA ARG A 116 2.69 19.24 0.26
C ARG A 116 2.27 20.53 0.91
N ALA A 117 2.61 20.74 2.20
CA ALA A 117 2.34 22.00 2.90
C ALA A 117 3.12 23.19 2.31
N ASN A 118 4.26 22.95 1.67
CA ASN A 118 5.08 23.98 1.02
C ASN A 118 4.88 24.01 -0.51
N ASN A 119 3.83 23.40 -1.05
CA ASN A 119 3.63 23.19 -2.50
C ASN A 119 3.84 24.45 -3.36
N ALA A 120 3.42 25.62 -2.90
CA ALA A 120 3.56 26.89 -3.63
C ALA A 120 5.02 27.34 -3.82
N LYS A 121 5.96 26.80 -3.02
CA LYS A 121 7.39 27.17 -3.03
C LYS A 121 8.26 26.14 -3.73
N LEU A 122 7.71 24.95 -4.04
CA LEU A 122 8.46 23.85 -4.65
C LEU A 122 8.83 24.17 -6.09
N ASN A 123 9.93 23.57 -6.55
CA ASN A 123 10.24 23.60 -7.97
C ASN A 123 9.15 22.86 -8.78
N LYS A 124 9.04 23.20 -10.06
CA LYS A 124 8.03 22.65 -10.97
C LYS A 124 7.99 21.11 -10.98
N TYR A 125 9.15 20.47 -11.00
CA TYR A 125 9.25 19.02 -11.13
C TYR A 125 8.84 18.29 -9.84
N CYS A 126 9.19 18.84 -8.67
CA CYS A 126 8.71 18.32 -7.39
C CYS A 126 7.18 18.45 -7.29
N GLY A 127 6.61 19.60 -7.66
CA GLY A 127 5.17 19.79 -7.68
C GLY A 127 4.44 18.82 -8.63
N LEU A 128 5.04 18.47 -9.77
CA LEU A 128 4.54 17.43 -10.68
C LEU A 128 4.60 16.06 -10.03
N ALA A 129 5.76 15.67 -9.49
CA ALA A 129 5.95 14.37 -8.85
C ALA A 129 4.96 14.12 -7.71
N LEU A 130 4.71 15.12 -6.85
CA LEU A 130 3.72 15.01 -5.77
C LEU A 130 2.28 14.84 -6.28
N ARG A 131 1.93 15.46 -7.42
CA ARG A 131 0.62 15.28 -8.05
C ARG A 131 0.46 13.88 -8.66
N ASP A 132 1.51 13.36 -9.27
CA ASP A 132 1.49 12.05 -9.92
C ASP A 132 1.26 10.92 -8.92
N ILE A 133 1.92 10.97 -7.75
CA ILE A 133 1.72 9.99 -6.68
C ILE A 133 0.40 10.17 -5.92
N GLY A 134 -0.22 11.32 -5.98
CA GLY A 134 -1.53 11.59 -5.35
C GLY A 134 -2.74 11.12 -6.17
N LYS A 135 -2.52 10.60 -7.39
CA LYS A 135 -3.58 10.11 -8.30
C LYS A 135 -3.72 8.59 -8.31
N GLN A 136 -2.92 7.88 -7.51
CA GLN A 136 -2.85 6.41 -7.47
C GLN A 136 -3.70 5.84 -6.36
#